data_89f777d48b6dc8a4f5a0c587d93ca533
#
_entry.id   89f777d48b6dc8a4f5a0c587d93ca533
#
_cell.length_a   1.000
_cell.length_b   1.000
_cell.length_c   1.000
_cell.angle_alpha   90.00
_cell.angle_beta   90.00
_cell.angle_gamma   90.00
#
_symmetry.space_group_name_H-M   'P 1'
#
loop_
_entity.id
_entity.type
_entity.pdbx_description
1 polymer ?
#
loop_
_entity_poly.entity_id
_entity_poly.type
_entity_poly.pdbx_seq_one_letter_code
_entity_poly.pdbx_strand_id
1 'polypeptide(L)'
;MPDMLVIIPSRNRPKSVADITQCLFDQSLDIDICFGLDDDDTSAYEYVPGVIYERNARVMMNGTLNLIANKYADKYKFLCFMGDDHRPRTHGWDKILSDPLKTKPGFSYGNDLIQKEFLPTAVVVSSEIVKSLGYMAPPVLKHLYLDNFWLDLGNAINSIHYFEDVIIEHMHPVREKSSEDNTYHESWVLADHDKAMYEKYKESEFLNDIRKVVESNANEKSKKVTKV
;
A
#
# COMPACT_ATOMS: atom_id res chain seq x y z
N MET A 1 -13.05 10.10 -12.79
CA MET A 1 -11.74 9.71 -12.23
C MET A 1 -12.05 8.70 -11.13
N PRO A 2 -11.38 7.57 -11.10
CA PRO A 2 -11.55 6.56 -10.04
C PRO A 2 -11.31 7.14 -8.65
N ASP A 3 -11.93 6.51 -7.64
CA ASP A 3 -11.72 6.90 -6.24
C ASP A 3 -10.42 6.33 -5.65
N MET A 4 -9.83 5.29 -6.29
CA MET A 4 -8.66 4.57 -5.79
C MET A 4 -7.49 4.60 -6.78
N LEU A 5 -6.28 4.83 -6.26
CA LEU A 5 -5.01 4.61 -6.95
C LEU A 5 -4.30 3.40 -6.33
N VAL A 6 -3.97 2.40 -7.16
CA VAL A 6 -3.12 1.28 -6.77
C VAL A 6 -1.67 1.63 -7.06
N ILE A 7 -0.83 1.66 -6.03
CA ILE A 7 0.59 2.01 -6.08
C ILE A 7 1.41 0.72 -5.98
N ILE A 8 2.25 0.48 -6.97
CA ILE A 8 3.04 -0.75 -7.09
C ILE A 8 4.50 -0.37 -7.33
N PRO A 9 5.33 -0.28 -6.29
CA PRO A 9 6.77 -0.21 -6.46
C PRO A 9 7.28 -1.50 -7.11
N SER A 10 8.10 -1.38 -8.16
CA SER A 10 8.69 -2.54 -8.86
C SER A 10 10.09 -2.23 -9.35
N ARG A 11 10.95 -3.24 -9.38
CA ARG A 11 12.32 -3.14 -9.87
C ARG A 11 12.78 -4.44 -10.51
N ASN A 12 13.32 -4.35 -11.74
CA ASN A 12 13.87 -5.48 -12.51
C ASN A 12 12.87 -6.63 -12.77
N ARG A 13 11.55 -6.35 -12.74
CA ARG A 13 10.49 -7.35 -12.84
C ARG A 13 9.44 -7.02 -13.90
N PRO A 14 9.83 -6.78 -15.19
CA PRO A 14 8.86 -6.36 -16.21
C PRO A 14 7.75 -7.39 -16.43
N LYS A 15 8.04 -8.70 -16.29
CA LYS A 15 7.02 -9.74 -16.37
C LYS A 15 6.00 -9.65 -15.25
N SER A 16 6.42 -9.44 -14.00
CA SER A 16 5.52 -9.27 -12.85
C SER A 16 4.61 -8.05 -13.03
N VAL A 17 5.18 -6.95 -13.55
CA VAL A 17 4.41 -5.73 -13.90
C VAL A 17 3.33 -6.02 -14.95
N ALA A 18 3.66 -6.75 -16.02
CA ALA A 18 2.68 -7.13 -17.03
C ALA A 18 1.57 -8.04 -16.44
N ASP A 19 1.97 -9.05 -15.67
CA ASP A 19 1.05 -10.03 -15.08
C ASP A 19 0.08 -9.37 -14.08
N ILE A 20 0.57 -8.47 -13.18
CA ILE A 20 -0.31 -7.78 -12.23
C ILE A 20 -1.20 -6.75 -12.94
N THR A 21 -0.71 -6.07 -13.97
CA THR A 21 -1.51 -5.12 -14.77
C THR A 21 -2.73 -5.83 -15.36
N GLN A 22 -2.53 -6.97 -16.03
CA GLN A 22 -3.62 -7.75 -16.59
C GLN A 22 -4.60 -8.20 -15.51
N CYS A 23 -4.09 -8.70 -14.38
CA CYS A 23 -4.91 -9.16 -13.27
C CYS A 23 -5.76 -8.02 -12.68
N LEU A 24 -5.20 -6.82 -12.53
CA LEU A 24 -5.93 -5.65 -12.04
C LEU A 24 -7.02 -5.22 -13.03
N PHE A 25 -6.78 -5.21 -14.33
CA PHE A 25 -7.81 -4.91 -15.33
C PHE A 25 -8.96 -5.93 -15.30
N ASP A 26 -8.66 -7.20 -15.11
CA ASP A 26 -9.67 -8.27 -15.09
C ASP A 26 -10.52 -8.28 -13.82
N GLN A 27 -9.95 -7.87 -12.67
CA GLN A 27 -10.58 -8.06 -11.36
C GLN A 27 -11.08 -6.78 -10.70
N SER A 28 -10.68 -5.59 -11.17
CA SER A 28 -11.08 -4.32 -10.58
C SER A 28 -12.24 -3.68 -11.34
N LEU A 29 -13.01 -2.84 -10.65
CA LEU A 29 -14.15 -2.12 -11.24
C LEU A 29 -13.82 -0.65 -11.54
N ASP A 30 -13.02 0.02 -10.70
CA ASP A 30 -12.82 1.46 -10.80
C ASP A 30 -11.54 1.90 -10.07
N ILE A 31 -10.40 1.68 -10.70
CA ILE A 31 -9.07 2.04 -10.18
C ILE A 31 -8.23 2.73 -11.24
N ASP A 32 -7.26 3.52 -10.81
CA ASP A 32 -6.07 3.86 -11.58
C ASP A 32 -4.87 3.06 -11.04
N ILE A 33 -3.90 2.76 -11.91
CA ILE A 33 -2.70 1.99 -11.57
C ILE A 33 -1.48 2.89 -11.73
N CYS A 34 -0.59 2.89 -10.74
CA CYS A 34 0.67 3.61 -10.77
C CYS A 34 1.83 2.69 -10.39
N PHE A 35 2.73 2.45 -11.34
CA PHE A 35 4.01 1.80 -11.06
C PHE A 35 5.05 2.82 -10.64
N GLY A 36 5.75 2.54 -9.54
CA GLY A 36 6.93 3.26 -9.09
C GLY A 36 8.19 2.51 -9.52
N LEU A 37 8.95 3.07 -10.44
CA LEU A 37 10.16 2.46 -11.00
C LEU A 37 11.39 3.30 -10.64
N ASP A 38 12.52 2.64 -10.37
CA ASP A 38 13.78 3.34 -10.13
C ASP A 38 14.37 3.86 -11.46
N ASP A 39 15.00 5.04 -11.45
CA ASP A 39 15.63 5.64 -12.64
C ASP A 39 16.79 4.79 -13.18
N ASP A 40 17.48 4.08 -12.30
CA ASP A 40 18.60 3.19 -12.63
C ASP A 40 18.17 1.78 -13.06
N ASP A 41 16.86 1.49 -13.06
CA ASP A 41 16.32 0.25 -13.60
C ASP A 41 16.26 0.31 -15.12
N THR A 42 17.13 -0.46 -15.77
CA THR A 42 17.26 -0.54 -17.23
C THR A 42 16.40 -1.61 -17.89
N SER A 43 15.56 -2.30 -17.11
CA SER A 43 14.66 -3.32 -17.63
C SER A 43 13.65 -2.74 -18.64
N ALA A 44 13.34 -3.51 -19.67
CA ALA A 44 12.35 -3.12 -20.65
C ALA A 44 10.94 -3.39 -20.13
N TYR A 45 10.26 -2.35 -19.70
CA TYR A 45 8.84 -2.40 -19.34
C TYR A 45 7.96 -2.09 -20.54
N GLU A 46 6.89 -2.84 -20.72
CA GLU A 46 5.85 -2.52 -21.68
C GLU A 46 4.90 -1.48 -21.07
N TYR A 47 4.80 -0.32 -21.71
CA TYR A 47 3.94 0.77 -21.26
C TYR A 47 2.51 0.55 -21.74
N VAL A 48 1.59 0.40 -20.82
CA VAL A 48 0.16 0.15 -21.11
C VAL A 48 -0.61 1.48 -21.07
N PRO A 49 -1.40 1.83 -22.09
CA PRO A 49 -2.23 3.04 -22.08
C PRO A 49 -3.17 3.06 -20.86
N GLY A 50 -3.24 4.21 -20.18
CA GLY A 50 -4.06 4.39 -18.99
C GLY A 50 -3.38 3.99 -17.68
N VAL A 51 -2.18 3.41 -17.73
CA VAL A 51 -1.36 3.12 -16.56
C VAL A 51 -0.34 4.25 -16.35
N ILE A 52 -0.18 4.68 -15.10
CA ILE A 52 0.78 5.72 -14.70
C ILE A 52 2.12 5.04 -14.40
N TYR A 53 3.21 5.62 -14.87
CA TYR A 53 4.58 5.18 -14.57
C TYR A 53 5.34 6.37 -14.00
N GLU A 54 5.70 6.28 -12.73
CA GLU A 54 6.53 7.26 -12.02
C GLU A 54 7.95 6.71 -11.92
N ARG A 55 8.92 7.47 -12.43
CA ARG A 55 10.34 7.15 -12.28
C ARG A 55 10.99 8.13 -11.33
N ASN A 56 11.74 7.60 -10.38
CA ASN A 56 12.42 8.37 -9.35
C ASN A 56 13.82 7.79 -9.08
N ALA A 57 14.69 8.64 -8.54
CA ALA A 57 15.95 8.15 -8.00
C ALA A 57 15.66 7.01 -7.00
N ARG A 58 16.55 6.02 -6.92
CA ARG A 58 16.37 4.87 -6.06
C ARG A 58 16.32 5.26 -4.58
N VAL A 59 15.13 5.17 -4.00
CA VAL A 59 14.85 5.47 -2.58
C VAL A 59 14.29 4.26 -1.83
N MET A 60 14.46 3.06 -2.38
CA MET A 60 13.90 1.81 -1.90
C MET A 60 12.37 1.78 -1.97
N MET A 61 11.77 0.60 -1.71
CA MET A 61 10.32 0.40 -1.88
C MET A 61 9.49 1.39 -1.07
N ASN A 62 9.80 1.59 0.21
CA ASN A 62 9.06 2.49 1.07
C ASN A 62 9.18 3.96 0.63
N GLY A 63 10.38 4.41 0.24
CA GLY A 63 10.58 5.76 -0.27
C GLY A 63 9.77 6.01 -1.54
N THR A 64 9.80 5.08 -2.50
CA THR A 64 9.00 5.15 -3.73
C THR A 64 7.50 5.20 -3.44
N LEU A 65 7.02 4.34 -2.53
CA LEU A 65 5.63 4.34 -2.08
C LEU A 65 5.23 5.71 -1.53
N ASN A 66 6.03 6.28 -0.62
CA ASN A 66 5.74 7.57 0.01
C ASN A 66 5.76 8.74 -0.99
N LEU A 67 6.70 8.77 -1.95
CA LEU A 67 6.74 9.79 -2.99
C LEU A 67 5.45 9.80 -3.82
N ILE A 68 5.01 8.62 -4.26
CA ILE A 68 3.79 8.49 -5.07
C ILE A 68 2.55 8.78 -4.23
N ALA A 69 2.46 8.23 -3.01
CA ALA A 69 1.33 8.45 -2.13
C ALA A 69 1.12 9.95 -1.85
N ASN A 70 2.18 10.69 -1.51
CA ASN A 70 2.11 12.13 -1.27
C ASN A 70 1.72 12.93 -2.52
N LYS A 71 2.21 12.53 -3.70
CA LYS A 71 1.88 13.19 -4.98
C LYS A 71 0.40 13.08 -5.34
N TYR A 72 -0.23 11.98 -4.94
CA TYR A 72 -1.58 11.63 -5.38
C TYR A 72 -2.65 11.65 -4.28
N ALA A 73 -2.30 11.81 -2.99
CA ALA A 73 -3.24 11.79 -1.88
C ALA A 73 -4.38 12.83 -1.97
N ASP A 74 -4.17 13.94 -2.65
CA ASP A 74 -5.23 14.95 -2.87
C ASP A 74 -6.14 14.64 -4.06
N LYS A 75 -5.75 13.68 -4.92
CA LYS A 75 -6.50 13.35 -6.13
C LYS A 75 -7.42 12.13 -5.94
N TYR A 76 -7.04 11.21 -5.06
CA TYR A 76 -7.77 9.96 -4.83
C TYR A 76 -8.27 9.91 -3.39
N LYS A 77 -9.44 9.29 -3.17
CA LYS A 77 -9.98 9.07 -1.83
C LYS A 77 -9.25 7.95 -1.11
N PHE A 78 -8.78 6.97 -1.87
CA PHE A 78 -8.09 5.78 -1.36
C PHE A 78 -6.79 5.57 -2.12
N LEU A 79 -5.76 5.17 -1.37
CA LEU A 79 -4.50 4.68 -1.93
C LEU A 79 -4.36 3.20 -1.56
N CYS A 80 -3.98 2.38 -2.51
CA CYS A 80 -3.76 0.96 -2.29
C CYS A 80 -2.29 0.62 -2.54
N PHE A 81 -1.63 -0.05 -1.61
CA PHE A 81 -0.33 -0.68 -1.84
C PHE A 81 -0.52 -2.12 -2.28
N MET A 82 0.19 -2.52 -3.32
CA MET A 82 0.43 -3.91 -3.70
C MET A 82 1.89 -4.10 -4.12
N GLY A 83 2.48 -5.26 -3.80
CA GLY A 83 3.70 -5.72 -4.47
C GLY A 83 3.39 -6.17 -5.89
N ASP A 84 4.38 -6.18 -6.77
CA ASP A 84 4.25 -6.66 -8.16
C ASP A 84 4.02 -8.19 -8.25
N ASP A 85 4.09 -8.89 -7.13
CA ASP A 85 3.80 -10.31 -6.93
C ASP A 85 2.42 -10.58 -6.29
N HIS A 86 1.58 -9.57 -6.09
CA HIS A 86 0.19 -9.76 -5.70
C HIS A 86 -0.71 -10.02 -6.91
N ARG A 87 -1.77 -10.80 -6.72
CA ARG A 87 -2.76 -11.12 -7.76
C ARG A 87 -4.18 -11.08 -7.16
N PRO A 88 -4.94 -10.00 -7.34
CA PRO A 88 -6.36 -10.01 -7.01
C PRO A 88 -7.09 -11.15 -7.71
N ARG A 89 -7.87 -11.93 -6.96
CA ARG A 89 -8.66 -13.06 -7.46
C ARG A 89 -10.16 -12.82 -7.31
N THR A 90 -10.54 -11.90 -6.44
CA THR A 90 -11.94 -11.54 -6.22
C THR A 90 -12.32 -10.35 -7.09
N HIS A 91 -13.30 -10.54 -7.99
CA HIS A 91 -13.79 -9.45 -8.83
C HIS A 91 -14.45 -8.35 -8.00
N GLY A 92 -14.16 -7.08 -8.28
CA GLY A 92 -14.67 -5.92 -7.54
C GLY A 92 -14.06 -5.75 -6.15
N TRP A 93 -12.92 -6.35 -5.88
CA TRP A 93 -12.19 -6.23 -4.62
C TRP A 93 -11.99 -4.78 -4.18
N ASP A 94 -11.75 -3.89 -5.13
CA ASP A 94 -11.53 -2.46 -4.92
C ASP A 94 -12.73 -1.76 -4.26
N LYS A 95 -13.95 -2.10 -4.67
CA LYS A 95 -15.18 -1.57 -4.08
C LYS A 95 -15.44 -2.18 -2.71
N ILE A 96 -15.23 -3.48 -2.54
CA ILE A 96 -15.44 -4.18 -1.27
C ILE A 96 -14.51 -3.62 -0.21
N LEU A 97 -13.19 -3.50 -0.50
CA LEU A 97 -12.21 -3.02 0.46
C LEU A 97 -12.35 -1.51 0.75
N SER A 98 -12.80 -0.70 -0.21
CA SER A 98 -12.98 0.74 0.02
C SER A 98 -14.27 1.11 0.75
N ASP A 99 -15.27 0.22 0.77
CA ASP A 99 -16.61 0.55 1.32
C ASP A 99 -16.59 0.95 2.80
N PRO A 100 -15.97 0.21 3.74
CA PRO A 100 -15.94 0.61 5.15
C PRO A 100 -15.21 1.93 5.37
N LEU A 101 -14.25 2.25 4.51
CA LEU A 101 -13.41 3.46 4.62
C LEU A 101 -14.14 4.74 4.20
N LYS A 102 -15.29 4.65 3.54
CA LYS A 102 -16.15 5.79 3.19
C LYS A 102 -16.79 6.41 4.43
N THR A 103 -17.00 5.63 5.48
CA THR A 103 -17.67 6.09 6.72
C THR A 103 -16.67 6.57 7.75
N LYS A 104 -15.50 5.93 7.83
CA LYS A 104 -14.43 6.26 8.77
C LYS A 104 -13.08 6.02 8.10
N PRO A 105 -12.19 7.03 8.02
CA PRO A 105 -10.84 6.83 7.52
C PRO A 105 -10.12 5.71 8.27
N GLY A 106 -9.42 4.85 7.53
CA GLY A 106 -8.79 3.66 8.10
C GLY A 106 -8.02 2.86 7.06
N PHE A 107 -7.90 1.57 7.36
CA PHE A 107 -7.22 0.56 6.58
C PHE A 107 -8.16 -0.60 6.26
N SER A 108 -7.96 -1.23 5.11
CA SER A 108 -8.73 -2.40 4.71
C SER A 108 -7.88 -3.32 3.85
N TYR A 109 -8.01 -4.63 4.03
CA TYR A 109 -7.21 -5.62 3.32
C TYR A 109 -7.94 -6.95 3.15
N GLY A 110 -7.49 -7.71 2.16
CA GLY A 110 -8.00 -9.03 1.86
C GLY A 110 -7.10 -10.15 2.37
N ASN A 111 -7.47 -11.37 2.02
CA ASN A 111 -6.74 -12.60 2.31
C ASN A 111 -5.66 -12.84 1.26
N ASP A 112 -4.40 -12.78 1.64
CA ASP A 112 -3.24 -13.01 0.78
C ASP A 112 -2.88 -14.50 0.63
N LEU A 113 -3.63 -15.39 1.29
CA LEU A 113 -3.42 -16.83 1.39
C LEU A 113 -2.13 -17.26 2.11
N ILE A 114 -1.41 -16.32 2.73
CA ILE A 114 -0.18 -16.57 3.50
C ILE A 114 -0.34 -16.05 4.93
N GLN A 115 -0.48 -14.76 5.09
CA GLN A 115 -0.59 -14.07 6.38
C GLN A 115 -2.03 -13.89 6.83
N LYS A 116 -2.98 -13.86 5.90
CA LYS A 116 -4.42 -13.76 6.16
C LYS A 116 -4.75 -12.54 7.04
N GLU A 117 -5.50 -12.76 8.14
CA GLU A 117 -5.88 -11.72 9.10
C GLU A 117 -4.71 -11.16 9.91
N PHE A 118 -3.57 -11.84 9.93
CA PHE A 118 -2.44 -11.45 10.80
C PHE A 118 -1.62 -10.30 10.26
N LEU A 119 -1.63 -10.06 8.92
CA LEU A 119 -0.79 -9.01 8.34
C LEU A 119 -1.34 -8.50 7.00
N PRO A 120 -1.55 -7.18 6.83
CA PRO A 120 -2.05 -6.57 5.59
C PRO A 120 -0.94 -6.42 4.54
N THR A 121 -0.54 -7.51 3.88
CA THR A 121 0.54 -7.51 2.86
C THR A 121 0.17 -6.72 1.60
N ALA A 122 -1.13 -6.55 1.33
CA ALA A 122 -1.70 -5.59 0.39
C ALA A 122 -2.79 -4.80 1.13
N VAL A 123 -2.79 -3.47 1.05
CA VAL A 123 -3.65 -2.65 1.89
C VAL A 123 -4.28 -1.48 1.13
N VAL A 124 -5.55 -1.21 1.39
CA VAL A 124 -6.23 0.03 1.01
C VAL A 124 -6.23 0.98 2.21
N VAL A 125 -5.79 2.20 1.99
CA VAL A 125 -5.64 3.24 3.02
C VAL A 125 -6.45 4.47 2.59
N SER A 126 -7.16 5.08 3.53
CA SER A 126 -7.80 6.38 3.28
C SER A 126 -6.74 7.47 3.08
N SER A 127 -6.85 8.26 2.01
CA SER A 127 -5.87 9.31 1.70
C SER A 127 -5.77 10.37 2.80
N GLU A 128 -6.82 10.57 3.60
CA GLU A 128 -6.81 11.44 4.78
C GLU A 128 -5.73 11.04 5.79
N ILE A 129 -5.48 9.74 5.98
CA ILE A 129 -4.42 9.24 6.87
C ILE A 129 -3.06 9.63 6.32
N VAL A 130 -2.83 9.38 5.02
CA VAL A 130 -1.56 9.75 4.37
C VAL A 130 -1.32 11.26 4.45
N LYS A 131 -2.34 12.08 4.21
CA LYS A 131 -2.26 13.55 4.34
C LYS A 131 -1.97 14.01 5.76
N SER A 132 -2.56 13.36 6.76
CA SER A 132 -2.34 13.73 8.17
C SER A 132 -0.93 13.37 8.66
N LEU A 133 -0.35 12.30 8.14
CA LEU A 133 0.99 11.83 8.50
C LEU A 133 2.09 12.46 7.65
N GLY A 134 1.81 12.75 6.36
CA GLY A 134 2.80 13.12 5.35
C GLY A 134 3.51 11.92 4.71
N TYR A 135 3.01 10.69 4.95
CA TYR A 135 3.54 9.44 4.38
C TYR A 135 2.51 8.29 4.47
N MET A 136 2.68 7.29 3.64
CA MET A 136 1.88 6.06 3.69
C MET A 136 2.47 5.00 4.63
N ALA A 137 3.80 5.03 4.84
CA ALA A 137 4.52 4.22 5.82
C ALA A 137 5.73 4.98 6.39
N PRO A 138 6.19 4.67 7.64
CA PRO A 138 7.23 5.44 8.32
C PRO A 138 8.49 5.63 7.48
N PRO A 139 8.99 6.86 7.26
CA PRO A 139 10.15 7.13 6.41
C PRO A 139 11.47 6.48 6.86
N VAL A 140 11.53 6.03 8.11
CA VAL A 140 12.69 5.31 8.67
C VAL A 140 12.83 3.90 8.15
N LEU A 141 11.76 3.32 7.59
CA LEU A 141 11.74 1.99 6.98
C LEU A 141 12.19 2.06 5.53
N LYS A 142 12.82 1.01 5.05
CA LYS A 142 13.29 0.91 3.66
C LYS A 142 12.44 -0.03 2.82
N HIS A 143 12.08 -1.19 3.37
CA HIS A 143 11.41 -2.25 2.61
C HIS A 143 10.41 -3.06 3.43
N LEU A 144 10.73 -3.43 4.66
CA LEU A 144 9.93 -4.30 5.53
C LEU A 144 9.23 -3.51 6.64
N TYR A 145 8.33 -4.17 7.38
CA TYR A 145 7.57 -3.62 8.51
C TYR A 145 6.55 -2.52 8.17
N LEU A 146 6.29 -2.21 6.88
CA LEU A 146 5.20 -1.29 6.55
C LEU A 146 3.84 -1.92 6.87
N ASP A 147 3.68 -3.19 6.59
CA ASP A 147 2.50 -4.01 6.90
C ASP A 147 2.23 -4.08 8.41
N ASN A 148 3.27 -4.25 9.22
CA ASN A 148 3.16 -4.14 10.69
C ASN A 148 2.70 -2.73 11.12
N PHE A 149 3.22 -1.68 10.49
CA PHE A 149 2.80 -0.31 10.77
C PHE A 149 1.31 -0.10 10.44
N TRP A 150 0.83 -0.55 9.29
CA TRP A 150 -0.58 -0.42 8.92
C TRP A 150 -1.49 -1.18 9.88
N LEU A 151 -1.09 -2.40 10.28
CA LEU A 151 -1.82 -3.19 11.27
C LEU A 151 -1.88 -2.49 12.63
N ASP A 152 -0.71 -2.06 13.15
CA ASP A 152 -0.61 -1.42 14.46
C ASP A 152 -1.37 -0.09 14.50
N LEU A 153 -1.21 0.77 13.48
CA LEU A 153 -1.92 2.05 13.43
C LEU A 153 -3.43 1.86 13.25
N GLY A 154 -3.83 0.95 12.37
CA GLY A 154 -5.24 0.65 12.13
C GLY A 154 -5.95 0.13 13.38
N ASN A 155 -5.28 -0.72 14.16
CA ASN A 155 -5.77 -1.19 15.46
C ASN A 155 -5.83 -0.04 16.49
N ALA A 156 -4.79 0.79 16.57
CA ALA A 156 -4.72 1.90 17.52
C ALA A 156 -5.82 2.95 17.29
N ILE A 157 -6.19 3.23 16.03
CA ILE A 157 -7.30 4.13 15.70
C ILE A 157 -8.66 3.42 15.61
N ASN A 158 -8.70 2.10 15.87
CA ASN A 158 -9.87 1.24 15.76
C ASN A 158 -10.57 1.37 14.39
N SER A 159 -9.78 1.33 13.31
CA SER A 159 -10.26 1.42 11.91
C SER A 159 -9.38 0.63 10.96
N ILE A 160 -9.42 -0.70 11.13
CA ILE A 160 -8.81 -1.68 10.24
C ILE A 160 -9.81 -2.81 9.99
N HIS A 161 -9.93 -3.24 8.74
CA HIS A 161 -10.94 -4.20 8.30
C HIS A 161 -10.30 -5.30 7.48
N TYR A 162 -10.43 -6.55 7.94
CA TYR A 162 -10.03 -7.74 7.21
C TYR A 162 -11.22 -8.39 6.53
N PHE A 163 -11.04 -8.81 5.27
CA PHE A 163 -12.06 -9.51 4.48
C PHE A 163 -11.54 -10.87 4.03
N GLU A 164 -11.95 -11.92 4.70
CA GLU A 164 -11.49 -13.29 4.43
C GLU A 164 -11.83 -13.76 3.01
N ASP A 165 -13.00 -13.37 2.49
CA ASP A 165 -13.49 -13.77 1.17
C ASP A 165 -12.93 -12.93 0.01
N VAL A 166 -12.21 -11.85 0.31
CA VAL A 166 -11.52 -11.04 -0.70
C VAL A 166 -10.10 -11.56 -0.88
N ILE A 167 -9.88 -12.32 -1.93
CA ILE A 167 -8.57 -12.92 -2.18
C ILE A 167 -7.70 -11.96 -2.99
N ILE A 168 -6.57 -11.57 -2.40
CA ILE A 168 -5.46 -10.88 -3.07
C ILE A 168 -4.22 -11.75 -2.87
N GLU A 169 -4.09 -12.77 -3.73
CA GLU A 169 -3.08 -13.81 -3.58
C GLU A 169 -1.67 -13.25 -3.68
N HIS A 170 -0.81 -13.55 -2.70
CA HIS A 170 0.60 -13.19 -2.68
C HIS A 170 1.44 -14.33 -3.28
N MET A 171 2.07 -14.08 -4.44
CA MET A 171 2.88 -15.05 -5.19
C MET A 171 4.32 -15.12 -4.65
N HIS A 172 4.46 -15.25 -3.32
CA HIS A 172 5.75 -15.19 -2.65
C HIS A 172 6.55 -16.53 -2.80
N PRO A 173 7.89 -16.49 -2.95
CA PRO A 173 8.76 -17.68 -3.10
C PRO A 173 8.64 -18.70 -1.99
N VAL A 174 8.39 -18.28 -0.75
CA VAL A 174 8.18 -19.17 0.43
C VAL A 174 7.12 -20.25 0.18
N ARG A 175 6.21 -20.05 -0.77
CA ARG A 175 5.19 -21.02 -1.19
C ARG A 175 5.48 -21.65 -2.56
N GLU A 176 6.72 -21.55 -3.06
CA GLU A 176 7.13 -22.06 -4.38
C GLU A 176 6.30 -21.47 -5.54
N LYS A 177 5.63 -20.33 -5.32
CA LYS A 177 4.78 -19.67 -6.33
C LYS A 177 5.55 -18.73 -7.25
N SER A 178 6.78 -18.37 -6.88
CA SER A 178 7.73 -17.61 -7.70
C SER A 178 9.15 -18.04 -7.40
N SER A 179 10.10 -17.72 -8.29
CA SER A 179 11.53 -17.91 -8.04
C SER A 179 12.07 -16.78 -7.16
N GLU A 180 13.03 -17.08 -6.28
CA GLU A 180 13.80 -16.07 -5.60
C GLU A 180 14.63 -15.26 -6.61
N ASP A 181 14.70 -13.96 -6.41
CA ASP A 181 15.50 -13.03 -7.20
C ASP A 181 16.28 -12.06 -6.31
N ASN A 182 17.09 -11.20 -6.94
CA ASN A 182 17.93 -10.23 -6.24
C ASN A 182 17.10 -9.25 -5.37
N THR A 183 15.86 -8.95 -5.73
CA THR A 183 15.00 -8.05 -4.97
C THR A 183 14.62 -8.66 -3.62
N TYR A 184 14.35 -9.97 -3.57
CA TYR A 184 14.14 -10.68 -2.30
C TYR A 184 15.41 -10.73 -1.44
N HIS A 185 16.58 -10.99 -2.04
CA HIS A 185 17.85 -10.97 -1.30
C HIS A 185 18.15 -9.59 -0.69
N GLU A 186 17.91 -8.52 -1.44
CA GLU A 186 18.05 -7.15 -0.94
C GLU A 186 17.10 -6.87 0.24
N SER A 187 15.87 -7.36 0.18
CA SER A 187 14.90 -7.18 1.29
C SER A 187 15.34 -7.91 2.55
N TRP A 188 15.87 -9.12 2.43
CA TRP A 188 16.35 -9.89 3.58
C TRP A 188 17.57 -9.24 4.26
N VAL A 189 18.47 -8.64 3.49
CA VAL A 189 19.61 -7.87 4.04
C VAL A 189 19.12 -6.67 4.88
N LEU A 190 17.95 -6.11 4.55
CA LEU A 190 17.36 -4.99 5.27
C LEU A 190 16.51 -5.41 6.48
N ALA A 191 16.24 -6.71 6.67
CA ALA A 191 15.31 -7.19 7.69
C ALA A 191 15.67 -6.75 9.11
N ASP A 192 16.92 -6.93 9.51
CA ASP A 192 17.38 -6.53 10.85
C ASP A 192 17.41 -5.01 11.03
N HIS A 193 17.77 -4.27 9.96
CA HIS A 193 17.72 -2.80 9.97
C HIS A 193 16.28 -2.32 10.17
N ASP A 194 15.33 -2.77 9.34
CA ASP A 194 13.96 -2.29 9.38
C ASP A 194 13.24 -2.72 10.66
N LYS A 195 13.59 -3.91 11.21
CA LYS A 195 13.12 -4.35 12.53
C LYS A 195 13.54 -3.37 13.62
N ALA A 196 14.84 -3.08 13.71
CA ALA A 196 15.36 -2.17 14.74
C ALA A 196 14.79 -0.76 14.58
N MET A 197 14.64 -0.28 13.33
CA MET A 197 14.05 1.01 13.05
C MET A 197 12.56 1.07 13.40
N TYR A 198 11.80 -0.01 13.17
CA TYR A 198 10.39 -0.08 13.54
C TYR A 198 10.20 -0.10 15.06
N GLU A 199 10.99 -0.88 15.79
CA GLU A 199 10.97 -0.91 17.25
C GLU A 199 11.24 0.50 17.83
N LYS A 200 12.29 1.16 17.36
CA LYS A 200 12.60 2.53 17.76
C LYS A 200 11.49 3.54 17.42
N TYR A 201 10.90 3.42 16.23
CA TYR A 201 9.79 4.26 15.81
C TYR A 201 8.57 4.06 16.74
N LYS A 202 8.26 2.83 17.12
CA LYS A 202 7.15 2.53 18.05
C LYS A 202 7.35 3.20 19.41
N GLU A 203 8.58 3.30 19.89
CA GLU A 203 8.90 3.93 21.17
C GLU A 203 8.85 5.46 21.12
N SER A 204 9.15 6.07 19.98
CA SER A 204 9.37 7.52 19.86
C SER A 204 8.26 8.28 19.15
N GLU A 205 7.81 7.80 17.98
CA GLU A 205 6.96 8.56 17.05
C GLU A 205 5.53 8.02 16.92
N PHE A 206 5.31 6.74 17.15
CA PHE A 206 4.04 6.07 16.86
C PHE A 206 2.83 6.71 17.58
N LEU A 207 2.99 7.08 18.86
CA LEU A 207 1.92 7.76 19.61
C LEU A 207 1.58 9.14 19.02
N ASN A 208 2.57 9.85 18.48
CA ASN A 208 2.36 11.13 17.84
C ASN A 208 1.55 10.94 16.54
N ASP A 209 1.83 9.92 15.78
CA ASP A 209 1.10 9.61 14.55
C ASP A 209 -0.35 9.20 14.82
N ILE A 210 -0.60 8.40 15.86
CA ILE A 210 -1.97 8.13 16.31
C ILE A 210 -2.72 9.44 16.59
N ARG A 211 -2.11 10.39 17.31
CA ARG A 211 -2.73 11.68 17.63
C ARG A 211 -3.04 12.48 16.38
N LYS A 212 -2.09 12.62 15.44
CA LYS A 212 -2.31 13.33 14.17
C LYS A 212 -3.52 12.78 13.41
N VAL A 213 -3.64 11.44 13.28
CA VAL A 213 -4.75 10.80 12.58
C VAL A 213 -6.08 11.03 13.30
N VAL A 214 -6.11 10.88 14.63
CA VAL A 214 -7.33 11.07 15.42
C VAL A 214 -7.80 12.52 15.36
N GLU A 215 -6.92 13.50 15.49
CA GLU A 215 -7.23 14.93 15.41
C GLU A 215 -7.71 15.33 14.01
N SER A 216 -7.07 14.83 12.95
CA SER A 216 -7.50 15.06 11.58
C SER A 216 -8.92 14.54 11.34
N ASN A 217 -9.21 13.31 11.78
CA ASN A 217 -10.53 12.71 11.64
C ASN A 217 -11.63 13.48 12.41
N ALA A 218 -11.32 14.05 13.57
CA ALA A 218 -12.25 14.86 14.36
C ALA A 218 -12.59 16.19 13.64
N ASN A 219 -11.56 16.86 13.08
CA ASN A 219 -11.70 18.11 12.35
C ASN A 219 -12.54 17.96 11.07
N GLU A 220 -12.40 16.84 10.35
CA GLU A 220 -13.21 16.58 9.16
C GLU A 220 -14.69 16.33 9.48
N LYS A 221 -14.98 15.61 10.56
CA LYS A 221 -16.35 15.44 11.04
C LYS A 221 -17.00 16.78 11.39
N SER A 222 -16.29 17.66 12.07
CA SER A 222 -16.78 19.01 12.43
C SER A 222 -17.11 19.85 11.20
N LYS A 223 -16.29 19.80 10.15
CA LYS A 223 -16.52 20.53 8.89
C LYS A 223 -17.73 20.01 8.11
N LYS A 224 -18.02 18.71 8.16
CA LYS A 224 -19.20 18.11 7.51
C LYS A 224 -20.49 18.48 8.22
N VAL A 225 -20.51 18.60 9.53
CA VAL A 225 -21.68 19.02 10.33
C VAL A 225 -22.01 20.49 10.12
N THR A 226 -21.04 21.37 9.90
CA THR A 226 -21.24 22.82 9.73
C THR A 226 -21.71 23.19 8.31
N LYS A 227 -21.73 22.26 7.34
CA LYS A 227 -22.15 22.48 5.96
C LYS A 227 -23.57 21.98 5.66
N VAL A 228 -24.31 21.52 6.67
CA VAL A 228 -25.73 21.17 6.63
C VAL A 228 -26.54 22.26 7.32
#